data_871d9af23004e43559dffb7b194ca7bc
#
_entry.id   871d9af23004e43559dffb7b194ca7bc
#
_cell.length_a   1.000
_cell.length_b   1.000
_cell.length_c   1.000
_cell.angle_alpha   90.00
_cell.angle_beta   90.00
_cell.angle_gamma   90.00
#
_symmetry.space_group_name_H-M   'P 1'
#
loop_
_entity.id
_entity.type
_entity.pdbx_description
1 polymer ?
#
loop_
_entity_poly.entity_id
_entity_poly.type
_entity_poly.pdbx_seq_one_letter_code
_entity_poly.pdbx_strand_id
1 'polypeptide(L)'
;VHSALFHGLTKEEKIANAEKAVEESLKKEERSEMKIMPDAYVRKHELAKALRETKGHPLYSFTEENEKFSKEISDIRGALEKGEDVSKKISDFRQIAIHYAKKGDLIYPLLKVRYEISGPSDVMWTVDDEIRDELAAIDKESNHDEEWINRVQAVLTRADEMIYKENNILFPICAVNFTVEEWYGIYEDAKDYALV
;
A
#
# COMPACT_ATOMS: atom_id res chain seq x y z
N VAL A 1 -7.91 -9.36 2.85
CA VAL A 1 -8.35 -10.59 2.16
C VAL A 1 -7.13 -11.45 1.93
N HIS A 2 -7.01 -12.52 2.72
CA HIS A 2 -5.91 -13.46 2.55
C HIS A 2 -6.28 -14.42 1.44
N SER A 3 -5.38 -14.57 0.48
CA SER A 3 -5.61 -15.47 -0.63
C SER A 3 -5.51 -16.93 -0.19
N ALA A 4 -6.09 -17.83 -0.99
CA ALA A 4 -5.99 -19.26 -0.79
C ALA A 4 -4.53 -19.76 -0.76
N LEU A 5 -3.57 -19.01 -1.34
CA LEU A 5 -2.16 -19.37 -1.40
C LEU A 5 -1.52 -19.54 -0.01
N PHE A 6 -1.96 -18.75 0.99
CA PHE A 6 -1.43 -18.81 2.35
C PHE A 6 -2.43 -19.36 3.36
N HIS A 7 -3.70 -19.52 2.95
CA HIS A 7 -4.75 -19.94 3.87
C HIS A 7 -4.63 -21.43 4.21
N GLY A 8 -4.63 -21.74 5.51
CA GLY A 8 -4.56 -23.12 6.00
C GLY A 8 -3.19 -23.80 5.85
N LEU A 9 -2.16 -23.08 5.38
CA LEU A 9 -0.83 -23.62 5.22
C LEU A 9 0.02 -23.50 6.49
N THR A 10 1.02 -24.40 6.64
CA THR A 10 2.01 -24.27 7.71
C THR A 10 2.96 -23.10 7.45
N LYS A 11 3.76 -22.73 8.47
CA LYS A 11 4.78 -21.68 8.34
C LYS A 11 5.76 -22.01 7.23
N GLU A 12 6.25 -23.25 7.20
CA GLU A 12 7.22 -23.74 6.23
C GLU A 12 6.66 -23.71 4.80
N GLU A 13 5.41 -24.10 4.62
CA GLU A 13 4.72 -24.05 3.33
C GLU A 13 4.52 -22.60 2.83
N LYS A 14 4.20 -21.69 3.75
CA LYS A 14 4.04 -20.27 3.41
C LYS A 14 5.35 -19.65 2.96
N ILE A 15 6.45 -19.94 3.65
CA ILE A 15 7.78 -19.49 3.28
C ILE A 15 8.17 -20.07 1.92
N ALA A 16 7.97 -21.38 1.71
CA ALA A 16 8.27 -22.05 0.45
C ALA A 16 7.48 -21.43 -0.72
N ASN A 17 6.20 -21.12 -0.52
CA ASN A 17 5.38 -20.48 -1.54
C ASN A 17 5.85 -19.06 -1.86
N ALA A 18 6.26 -18.30 -0.84
CA ALA A 18 6.82 -16.97 -1.03
C ALA A 18 8.17 -17.02 -1.76
N GLU A 19 9.06 -17.95 -1.39
CA GLU A 19 10.33 -18.17 -2.08
C GLU A 19 10.12 -18.51 -3.55
N LYS A 20 9.18 -19.41 -3.83
CA LYS A 20 8.83 -19.79 -5.20
C LYS A 20 8.37 -18.60 -6.02
N ALA A 21 7.51 -17.75 -5.46
CA ALA A 21 7.02 -16.55 -6.14
C ALA A 21 8.18 -15.60 -6.47
N VAL A 22 9.09 -15.39 -5.53
CA VAL A 22 10.28 -14.56 -5.74
C VAL A 22 11.19 -15.16 -6.80
N GLU A 23 11.46 -16.47 -6.73
CA GLU A 23 12.29 -17.18 -7.70
C GLU A 23 11.70 -17.10 -9.11
N GLU A 24 10.40 -17.31 -9.28
CA GLU A 24 9.72 -17.18 -10.57
C GLU A 24 9.84 -15.76 -11.13
N SER A 25 9.74 -14.74 -10.26
CA SER A 25 9.93 -13.34 -10.65
C SER A 25 11.34 -13.06 -11.13
N LEU A 26 12.35 -13.58 -10.41
CA LEU A 26 13.77 -13.45 -10.80
C LEU A 26 14.07 -14.14 -12.12
N LYS A 27 13.52 -15.34 -12.35
CA LYS A 27 13.66 -16.04 -13.62
C LYS A 27 13.04 -15.28 -14.80
N LYS A 28 11.91 -14.64 -14.56
CA LYS A 28 11.27 -13.80 -15.57
C LYS A 28 12.12 -12.57 -15.87
N GLU A 29 12.75 -12.00 -14.87
CA GLU A 29 13.66 -10.88 -14.96
C GLU A 29 14.92 -11.27 -15.77
N GLU A 30 15.56 -12.38 -15.44
CA GLU A 30 16.71 -12.91 -16.18
C GLU A 30 16.39 -13.10 -17.66
N ARG A 31 15.21 -13.63 -17.97
CA ARG A 31 14.76 -13.78 -19.37
C ARG A 31 14.60 -12.45 -20.08
N SER A 32 14.13 -11.41 -19.36
CA SER A 32 14.07 -10.05 -19.89
C SER A 32 15.45 -9.48 -20.16
N GLU A 33 16.41 -9.73 -19.27
CA GLU A 33 17.81 -9.29 -19.42
C GLU A 33 18.49 -9.88 -20.66
N MET A 34 18.14 -11.08 -21.04
CA MET A 34 18.66 -11.70 -22.27
C MET A 34 18.25 -10.97 -23.54
N LYS A 35 17.21 -10.15 -23.50
CA LYS A 35 16.69 -9.39 -24.65
C LYS A 35 17.15 -7.94 -24.64
N ILE A 36 17.13 -7.31 -23.48
CA ILE A 36 17.48 -5.90 -23.26
C ILE A 36 18.14 -5.87 -21.88
N MET A 37 19.30 -5.26 -21.73
CA MET A 37 19.94 -5.06 -20.43
C MET A 37 19.11 -4.05 -19.61
N PRO A 38 18.13 -4.49 -18.81
CA PRO A 38 17.33 -3.56 -17.99
C PRO A 38 18.22 -2.97 -16.91
N ASP A 39 18.04 -1.68 -16.63
CA ASP A 39 18.70 -1.05 -15.50
C ASP A 39 18.10 -1.51 -14.17
N ALA A 40 18.71 -1.12 -13.04
CA ALA A 40 18.26 -1.50 -11.71
C ALA A 40 16.83 -1.01 -11.42
N TYR A 41 16.41 0.09 -12.04
CA TYR A 41 15.06 0.62 -11.93
C TYR A 41 14.03 -0.36 -12.52
N VAL A 42 14.25 -0.82 -13.75
CA VAL A 42 13.36 -1.78 -14.43
C VAL A 42 13.24 -3.06 -13.61
N ARG A 43 14.36 -3.58 -13.11
CA ARG A 43 14.42 -4.83 -12.33
C ARG A 43 13.56 -4.78 -11.08
N LYS A 44 13.69 -3.73 -10.26
CA LYS A 44 12.93 -3.62 -9.03
C LYS A 44 11.44 -3.43 -9.28
N HIS A 45 11.06 -2.74 -10.37
CA HIS A 45 9.66 -2.58 -10.75
C HIS A 45 9.02 -3.87 -11.23
N GLU A 46 9.75 -4.69 -11.99
CA GLU A 46 9.28 -6.01 -12.42
C GLU A 46 9.09 -6.97 -11.23
N LEU A 47 10.01 -6.98 -10.28
CA LEU A 47 9.88 -7.77 -9.07
C LEU A 47 8.69 -7.31 -8.23
N ALA A 48 8.54 -6.01 -8.01
CA ALA A 48 7.41 -5.45 -7.29
C ALA A 48 6.07 -5.83 -7.93
N LYS A 49 5.98 -5.71 -9.26
CA LYS A 49 4.79 -6.09 -10.01
C LYS A 49 4.43 -7.55 -9.77
N ALA A 50 5.40 -8.45 -9.86
CA ALA A 50 5.17 -9.87 -9.64
C ALA A 50 4.67 -10.18 -8.23
N LEU A 51 5.24 -9.56 -7.20
CA LEU A 51 4.81 -9.73 -5.81
C LEU A 51 3.44 -9.13 -5.55
N ARG A 52 3.12 -8.00 -6.17
CA ARG A 52 1.80 -7.37 -6.08
C ARG A 52 0.70 -8.22 -6.71
N GLU A 53 1.03 -9.05 -7.67
CA GLU A 53 0.11 -9.98 -8.35
C GLU A 53 0.05 -11.35 -7.66
N THR A 54 0.92 -11.61 -6.68
CA THR A 54 0.98 -12.89 -5.96
C THR A 54 0.00 -12.91 -4.79
N LYS A 55 -1.10 -13.60 -4.96
CA LYS A 55 -2.14 -13.75 -3.93
C LYS A 55 -1.54 -14.26 -2.61
N GLY A 56 -1.85 -13.54 -1.52
CA GLY A 56 -1.37 -13.84 -0.17
C GLY A 56 -0.08 -13.14 0.21
N HIS A 57 0.64 -12.59 -0.74
CA HIS A 57 1.80 -11.76 -0.44
C HIS A 57 1.35 -10.41 0.15
N PRO A 58 2.08 -9.83 1.15
CA PRO A 58 1.70 -8.53 1.71
C PRO A 58 1.53 -7.42 0.66
N LEU A 59 2.36 -7.39 -0.38
CA LEU A 59 2.23 -6.39 -1.45
C LEU A 59 0.94 -6.56 -2.27
N TYR A 60 0.45 -7.79 -2.41
CA TYR A 60 -0.86 -8.04 -3.01
C TYR A 60 -1.97 -7.43 -2.16
N SER A 61 -1.94 -7.64 -0.85
CA SER A 61 -2.94 -7.11 0.07
C SER A 61 -2.93 -5.57 0.09
N PHE A 62 -1.75 -4.95 0.17
CA PHE A 62 -1.62 -3.50 0.09
C PHE A 62 -2.14 -2.95 -1.26
N THR A 63 -1.89 -3.67 -2.34
CA THR A 63 -2.36 -3.29 -3.68
C THR A 63 -3.88 -3.35 -3.78
N GLU A 64 -4.52 -4.42 -3.25
CA GLU A 64 -5.97 -4.51 -3.20
C GLU A 64 -6.60 -3.38 -2.36
N GLU A 65 -5.98 -3.06 -1.23
CA GLU A 65 -6.42 -1.94 -0.39
C GLU A 65 -6.35 -0.63 -1.17
N ASN A 66 -5.26 -0.40 -1.90
CA ASN A 66 -5.10 0.80 -2.72
C ASN A 66 -6.12 0.88 -3.86
N GLU A 67 -6.47 -0.23 -4.48
CA GLU A 67 -7.54 -0.26 -5.51
C GLU A 67 -8.89 0.13 -4.90
N LYS A 68 -9.19 -0.39 -3.71
CA LYS A 68 -10.40 -0.01 -2.97
C LYS A 68 -10.41 1.48 -2.66
N PHE A 69 -9.32 2.03 -2.15
CA PHE A 69 -9.22 3.46 -1.84
C PHE A 69 -9.33 4.33 -3.08
N SER A 70 -8.72 3.94 -4.18
CA SER A 70 -8.83 4.65 -5.46
C SER A 70 -10.29 4.73 -5.92
N LYS A 71 -11.04 3.66 -5.77
CA LYS A 71 -12.47 3.62 -6.08
C LYS A 71 -13.27 4.52 -5.14
N GLU A 72 -12.99 4.48 -3.85
CA GLU A 72 -13.66 5.33 -2.86
C GLU A 72 -13.38 6.82 -3.13
N ILE A 73 -12.15 7.17 -3.48
CA ILE A 73 -11.78 8.54 -3.88
C ILE A 73 -12.61 8.99 -5.08
N SER A 74 -12.70 8.15 -6.10
CA SER A 74 -13.50 8.44 -7.30
C SER A 74 -14.99 8.62 -6.96
N ASP A 75 -15.52 7.75 -6.09
CA ASP A 75 -16.92 7.83 -5.66
C ASP A 75 -17.22 9.11 -4.88
N ILE A 76 -16.33 9.52 -3.99
CA ILE A 76 -16.48 10.76 -3.21
C ILE A 76 -16.42 11.97 -4.15
N ARG A 77 -15.45 12.01 -5.06
CA ARG A 77 -15.31 13.10 -6.04
C ARG A 77 -16.58 13.23 -6.91
N GLY A 78 -17.10 12.10 -7.39
CA GLY A 78 -18.33 12.09 -8.20
C GLY A 78 -19.54 12.57 -7.41
N ALA A 79 -19.67 12.19 -6.14
CA ALA A 79 -20.75 12.63 -5.27
C ALA A 79 -20.67 14.15 -4.98
N LEU A 80 -19.46 14.68 -4.76
CA LEU A 80 -19.23 16.11 -4.58
C LEU A 80 -19.66 16.92 -5.81
N GLU A 81 -19.33 16.43 -7.01
CA GLU A 81 -19.73 17.08 -8.26
C GLU A 81 -21.26 17.15 -8.42
N LYS A 82 -21.97 16.17 -7.87
CA LYS A 82 -23.44 16.13 -7.91
C LYS A 82 -24.09 16.87 -6.75
N GLY A 83 -23.30 17.47 -5.85
CA GLY A 83 -23.81 18.14 -4.65
C GLY A 83 -24.42 17.20 -3.61
N GLU A 84 -24.06 15.92 -3.63
CA GLU A 84 -24.56 14.93 -2.68
C GLU A 84 -23.82 15.04 -1.32
N ASP A 85 -24.48 14.57 -0.26
CA ASP A 85 -23.86 14.44 1.06
C ASP A 85 -22.85 13.28 1.05
N VAL A 86 -21.58 13.58 1.38
CA VAL A 86 -20.49 12.62 1.40
C VAL A 86 -20.05 12.21 2.81
N SER A 87 -20.78 12.61 3.84
CA SER A 87 -20.42 12.37 5.24
C SER A 87 -20.12 10.89 5.53
N LYS A 88 -21.00 10.00 5.11
CA LYS A 88 -20.79 8.56 5.30
C LYS A 88 -19.62 8.02 4.49
N LYS A 89 -19.46 8.48 3.26
CA LYS A 89 -18.36 8.05 2.39
C LYS A 89 -17.01 8.45 2.98
N ILE A 90 -16.91 9.65 3.55
CA ILE A 90 -15.69 10.12 4.24
C ILE A 90 -15.44 9.30 5.50
N SER A 91 -16.47 9.05 6.30
CA SER A 91 -16.35 8.22 7.50
C SER A 91 -15.83 6.81 7.15
N ASP A 92 -16.37 6.20 6.11
CA ASP A 92 -15.92 4.89 5.63
C ASP A 92 -14.48 4.94 5.09
N PHE A 93 -14.13 6.02 4.38
CA PHE A 93 -12.78 6.20 3.82
C PHE A 93 -11.69 6.32 4.89
N ARG A 94 -12.05 6.68 6.13
CA ARG A 94 -11.09 6.73 7.24
C ARG A 94 -10.42 5.40 7.54
N GLN A 95 -10.91 4.29 6.99
CA GLN A 95 -10.22 2.99 7.05
C GLN A 95 -8.81 3.03 6.44
N ILE A 96 -8.51 4.03 5.61
CA ILE A 96 -7.14 4.24 5.11
C ILE A 96 -6.12 4.40 6.25
N ALA A 97 -6.56 4.84 7.42
CA ALA A 97 -5.71 4.92 8.61
C ALA A 97 -5.16 3.55 9.04
N ILE A 98 -5.90 2.47 8.81
CA ILE A 98 -5.45 1.10 9.10
C ILE A 98 -4.33 0.72 8.13
N HIS A 99 -4.49 1.03 6.87
CA HIS A 99 -3.47 0.83 5.84
C HIS A 99 -2.18 1.59 6.19
N TYR A 100 -2.31 2.85 6.58
CA TYR A 100 -1.18 3.68 7.00
C TYR A 100 -0.53 3.17 8.29
N ALA A 101 -1.30 2.68 9.24
CA ALA A 101 -0.78 2.07 10.46
C ALA A 101 0.07 0.83 10.16
N LYS A 102 -0.39 -0.03 9.26
CA LYS A 102 0.39 -1.21 8.82
C LYS A 102 1.72 -0.79 8.17
N LYS A 103 1.71 0.22 7.31
CA LYS A 103 2.96 0.74 6.74
C LYS A 103 3.89 1.30 7.81
N GLY A 104 3.35 2.10 8.73
CA GLY A 104 4.10 2.73 9.80
C GLY A 104 4.71 1.74 10.79
N ASP A 105 4.03 0.64 11.05
CA ASP A 105 4.48 -0.37 12.01
C ASP A 105 5.33 -1.49 11.38
N LEU A 106 5.03 -1.86 10.13
CA LEU A 106 5.59 -3.07 9.52
C LEU A 106 6.57 -2.81 8.39
N ILE A 107 6.46 -1.68 7.69
CA ILE A 107 7.23 -1.39 6.48
C ILE A 107 8.33 -0.35 6.75
N TYR A 108 7.96 0.86 7.17
CA TYR A 108 8.92 1.95 7.32
C TYR A 108 10.03 1.68 8.34
N PRO A 109 9.74 1.11 9.53
CA PRO A 109 10.80 0.81 10.50
C PRO A 109 11.80 -0.21 9.97
N LEU A 110 11.33 -1.21 9.22
CA LEU A 110 12.20 -2.23 8.64
C LEU A 110 13.16 -1.63 7.60
N LEU A 111 12.64 -0.75 6.73
CA LEU A 111 13.48 -0.03 5.76
C LEU A 111 14.50 0.85 6.46
N LYS A 112 14.08 1.61 7.46
CA LYS A 112 14.92 2.58 8.14
C LYS A 112 16.01 1.93 8.99
N VAL A 113 15.62 0.96 9.82
CA VAL A 113 16.53 0.38 10.82
C VAL A 113 17.40 -0.70 10.21
N ARG A 114 16.83 -1.61 9.45
CA ARG A 114 17.59 -2.75 8.92
C ARG A 114 18.33 -2.43 7.62
N TYR A 115 17.75 -1.61 6.77
CA TYR A 115 18.29 -1.31 5.43
C TYR A 115 18.86 0.10 5.32
N GLU A 116 18.72 0.91 6.35
CA GLU A 116 19.20 2.29 6.39
C GLU A 116 18.64 3.15 5.25
N ILE A 117 17.44 2.82 4.78
CA ILE A 117 16.72 3.54 3.74
C ILE A 117 15.67 4.43 4.41
N SER A 118 15.94 5.74 4.50
CA SER A 118 15.06 6.65 5.23
C SER A 118 14.50 7.79 4.37
N GLY A 119 15.17 8.21 3.30
CA GLY A 119 14.79 9.40 2.53
C GLY A 119 13.31 9.47 2.17
N PRO A 120 12.86 8.81 1.07
CA PRO A 120 11.45 8.88 0.64
C PRO A 120 10.47 8.33 1.68
N SER A 121 10.84 7.29 2.43
CA SER A 121 9.97 6.66 3.42
C SER A 121 9.65 7.57 4.61
N ASP A 122 10.60 8.38 5.09
CA ASP A 122 10.34 9.33 6.17
C ASP A 122 9.34 10.40 5.75
N VAL A 123 9.45 10.91 4.53
CA VAL A 123 8.50 11.87 3.98
C VAL A 123 7.12 11.24 3.84
N MET A 124 7.05 10.03 3.30
CA MET A 124 5.78 9.31 3.13
C MET A 124 5.10 9.03 4.47
N TRP A 125 5.88 8.67 5.49
CA TRP A 125 5.35 8.42 6.83
C TRP A 125 4.70 9.68 7.43
N THR A 126 5.38 10.81 7.31
CA THR A 126 4.84 12.11 7.74
C THR A 126 3.54 12.46 7.01
N VAL A 127 3.51 12.26 5.69
CA VAL A 127 2.31 12.53 4.88
C VAL A 127 1.15 11.59 5.25
N ASP A 128 1.43 10.33 5.52
CA ASP A 128 0.41 9.38 6.00
C ASP A 128 -0.27 9.91 7.27
N ASP A 129 0.51 10.40 8.23
CA ASP A 129 -0.01 10.96 9.47
C ASP A 129 -0.86 12.21 9.22
N GLU A 130 -0.40 13.09 8.34
CA GLU A 130 -1.14 14.30 7.98
C GLU A 130 -2.47 14.00 7.29
N ILE A 131 -2.51 13.03 6.38
CA ILE A 131 -3.75 12.61 5.72
C ILE A 131 -4.73 12.02 6.74
N ARG A 132 -4.24 11.14 7.60
CA ARG A 132 -5.05 10.55 8.68
C ARG A 132 -5.67 11.63 9.57
N ASP A 133 -4.87 12.59 10.01
CA ASP A 133 -5.32 13.65 10.90
C ASP A 133 -6.31 14.60 10.23
N GLU A 134 -6.09 14.95 8.97
CA GLU A 134 -7.00 15.79 8.20
C GLU A 134 -8.35 15.09 7.96
N LEU A 135 -8.34 13.81 7.63
CA LEU A 135 -9.58 13.03 7.48
C LEU A 135 -10.38 12.99 8.80
N ALA A 136 -9.70 12.83 9.93
CA ALA A 136 -10.34 12.84 11.24
C ALA A 136 -10.98 14.22 11.54
N ALA A 137 -10.28 15.30 11.20
CA ALA A 137 -10.79 16.66 11.40
C ALA A 137 -12.00 16.96 10.49
N ILE A 138 -11.93 16.58 9.23
CA ILE A 138 -13.02 16.73 8.25
C ILE A 138 -14.25 15.95 8.68
N ASP A 139 -14.07 14.73 9.15
CA ASP A 139 -15.18 13.86 9.60
C ASP A 139 -15.94 14.42 10.80
N LYS A 140 -15.25 15.16 11.66
CA LYS A 140 -15.85 15.79 12.85
C LYS A 140 -16.53 17.13 12.56
N GLU A 141 -16.17 17.78 11.45
CA GLU A 141 -16.70 19.10 11.11
C GLU A 141 -18.15 18.99 10.65
N SER A 142 -19.04 19.74 11.29
CA SER A 142 -20.47 19.74 10.93
C SER A 142 -20.82 20.74 9.83
N ASN A 143 -20.02 21.78 9.65
CA ASN A 143 -20.25 22.81 8.63
C ASN A 143 -19.57 22.41 7.32
N HIS A 144 -20.36 21.90 6.38
CA HIS A 144 -19.88 21.45 5.07
C HIS A 144 -20.00 22.59 4.03
N ASP A 145 -19.34 23.68 4.30
CA ASP A 145 -19.24 24.83 3.40
C ASP A 145 -18.25 24.61 2.25
N GLU A 146 -18.03 25.62 1.43
CA GLU A 146 -17.09 25.55 0.31
C GLU A 146 -15.66 25.26 0.78
N GLU A 147 -15.24 25.84 1.91
CA GLU A 147 -13.93 25.60 2.48
C GLU A 147 -13.77 24.12 2.89
N TRP A 148 -14.80 23.53 3.50
CA TRP A 148 -14.81 22.10 3.85
C TRP A 148 -14.69 21.22 2.60
N ILE A 149 -15.45 21.54 1.53
CA ILE A 149 -15.38 20.80 0.26
C ILE A 149 -13.98 20.89 -0.34
N ASN A 150 -13.35 22.06 -0.30
CA ASN A 150 -11.99 22.25 -0.78
C ASN A 150 -10.98 21.42 0.04
N ARG A 151 -11.16 21.33 1.34
CA ARG A 151 -10.34 20.46 2.21
C ARG A 151 -10.51 18.99 1.87
N VAL A 152 -11.73 18.55 1.61
CA VAL A 152 -12.01 17.17 1.17
C VAL A 152 -11.27 16.88 -0.15
N GLN A 153 -11.41 17.74 -1.16
CA GLN A 153 -10.72 17.59 -2.43
C GLN A 153 -9.21 17.54 -2.26
N ALA A 154 -8.65 18.39 -1.43
CA ALA A 154 -7.21 18.44 -1.19
C ALA A 154 -6.69 17.16 -0.52
N VAL A 155 -7.38 16.64 0.49
CA VAL A 155 -6.95 15.41 1.18
C VAL A 155 -7.11 14.18 0.28
N LEU A 156 -8.14 14.13 -0.54
CA LEU A 156 -8.31 13.05 -1.52
C LEU A 156 -7.18 13.05 -2.55
N THR A 157 -6.76 14.22 -3.00
CA THR A 157 -5.62 14.36 -3.91
C THR A 157 -4.33 13.86 -3.26
N ARG A 158 -4.08 14.21 -1.99
CA ARG A 158 -2.91 13.72 -1.26
C ARG A 158 -2.94 12.20 -1.07
N ALA A 159 -4.10 11.63 -0.77
CA ALA A 159 -4.26 10.18 -0.64
C ALA A 159 -4.00 9.47 -1.98
N ASP A 160 -4.50 10.03 -3.07
CA ASP A 160 -4.28 9.50 -4.41
C ASP A 160 -2.80 9.54 -4.82
N GLU A 161 -2.13 10.65 -4.54
CA GLU A 161 -0.68 10.79 -4.74
C GLU A 161 0.11 9.78 -3.88
N MET A 162 -0.36 9.49 -2.67
CA MET A 162 0.28 8.49 -1.80
C MET A 162 0.16 7.09 -2.39
N ILE A 163 -0.99 6.73 -2.95
CA ILE A 163 -1.18 5.46 -3.66
C ILE A 163 -0.16 5.34 -4.80
N TYR A 164 0.02 6.39 -5.58
CA TYR A 164 1.02 6.43 -6.65
C TYR A 164 2.44 6.21 -6.11
N LYS A 165 2.80 6.90 -5.03
CA LYS A 165 4.13 6.78 -4.41
C LYS A 165 4.38 5.39 -3.83
N GLU A 166 3.38 4.77 -3.24
CA GLU A 166 3.49 3.39 -2.77
C GLU A 166 3.78 2.43 -3.91
N ASN A 167 2.98 2.51 -4.95
CA ASN A 167 3.09 1.61 -6.09
C ASN A 167 4.41 1.78 -6.86
N ASN A 168 4.93 3.00 -6.96
CA ASN A 168 6.05 3.33 -7.84
C ASN A 168 7.38 3.58 -7.11
N ILE A 169 7.35 3.82 -5.81
CA ILE A 169 8.55 4.10 -5.01
C ILE A 169 8.71 3.08 -3.89
N LEU A 170 7.73 2.99 -2.99
CA LEU A 170 7.83 2.20 -1.78
C LEU A 170 7.86 0.69 -2.07
N PHE A 171 6.89 0.18 -2.81
CA PHE A 171 6.80 -1.26 -3.06
C PHE A 171 7.98 -1.79 -3.86
N PRO A 172 8.50 -1.09 -4.88
CA PRO A 172 9.73 -1.50 -5.54
C PRO A 172 10.95 -1.59 -4.62
N ILE A 173 11.12 -0.61 -3.71
CA ILE A 173 12.22 -0.64 -2.73
C ILE A 173 12.07 -1.83 -1.78
N CYS A 174 10.87 -2.08 -1.29
CA CYS A 174 10.62 -3.22 -0.42
C CYS A 174 10.83 -4.55 -1.13
N ALA A 175 10.40 -4.66 -2.37
CA ALA A 175 10.49 -5.89 -3.16
C ALA A 175 11.94 -6.35 -3.32
N VAL A 176 12.88 -5.44 -3.59
CA VAL A 176 14.30 -5.81 -3.80
C VAL A 176 15.08 -5.96 -2.50
N ASN A 177 14.63 -5.40 -1.41
CA ASN A 177 15.37 -5.40 -0.14
C ASN A 177 14.89 -6.44 0.86
N PHE A 178 13.59 -6.65 1.00
CA PHE A 178 13.06 -7.52 2.04
C PHE A 178 13.27 -9.00 1.72
N THR A 179 13.69 -9.76 2.73
CA THR A 179 13.86 -11.20 2.64
C THR A 179 12.49 -11.90 2.73
N VAL A 180 12.46 -13.17 2.33
CA VAL A 180 11.27 -14.02 2.46
C VAL A 180 10.80 -14.11 3.92
N GLU A 181 11.72 -14.26 4.85
CA GLU A 181 11.43 -14.31 6.28
C GLU A 181 10.79 -12.99 6.76
N GLU A 182 11.29 -11.86 6.28
CA GLU A 182 10.72 -10.55 6.61
C GLU A 182 9.31 -10.39 6.04
N TRP A 183 9.09 -10.82 4.80
CA TRP A 183 7.75 -10.82 4.20
C TRP A 183 6.78 -11.72 4.97
N TYR A 184 7.24 -12.89 5.40
CA TYR A 184 6.42 -13.76 6.24
C TYR A 184 6.07 -13.09 7.57
N GLY A 185 7.03 -12.44 8.21
CA GLY A 185 6.79 -11.67 9.45
C GLY A 185 5.75 -10.57 9.26
N ILE A 186 5.85 -9.81 8.17
CA ILE A 186 4.87 -8.78 7.83
C ILE A 186 3.47 -9.40 7.62
N TYR A 187 3.39 -10.51 6.91
CA TYR A 187 2.14 -11.24 6.71
C TYR A 187 1.49 -11.66 8.03
N GLU A 188 2.26 -12.23 8.95
CA GLU A 188 1.75 -12.65 10.26
C GLU A 188 1.32 -11.46 11.11
N ASP A 189 2.13 -10.41 11.17
CA ASP A 189 1.84 -9.23 11.99
C ASP A 189 0.65 -8.43 11.45
N ALA A 190 0.43 -8.45 10.14
CA ALA A 190 -0.72 -7.79 9.51
C ALA A 190 -2.07 -8.37 9.97
N LYS A 191 -2.09 -9.60 10.45
CA LYS A 191 -3.32 -10.24 10.99
C LYS A 191 -3.84 -9.56 12.25
N ASP A 192 -3.00 -8.83 12.97
CA ASP A 192 -3.37 -8.10 14.19
C ASP A 192 -4.19 -6.83 13.89
N TYR A 193 -4.27 -6.44 12.63
CA TYR A 193 -4.99 -5.25 12.18
C TYR A 193 -6.38 -5.61 11.66
N ALA A 194 -7.34 -4.68 11.81
CA ALA A 194 -8.65 -4.83 11.23
C ALA A 194 -8.55 -4.91 9.70
N LEU A 195 -9.48 -5.65 9.10
CA LEU A 195 -9.56 -5.74 7.64
C LEU A 195 -10.04 -4.40 7.04
N VAL A 196 -9.47 -4.08 5.93
CA VAL A 196 -9.81 -2.88 5.16
C VAL A 196 -10.78 -3.22 4.03
#